data_c02cc49d2ab191251f5eab23eae60968
#
_entry.id   c02cc49d2ab191251f5eab23eae60968
#
_cell.length_a   1.000
_cell.length_b   1.000
_cell.length_c   1.000
_cell.angle_alpha   90.00
_cell.angle_beta   90.00
_cell.angle_gamma   90.00
#
_symmetry.space_group_name_H-M   'P 1'
#
loop_
_entity.id
_entity.type
_entity.pdbx_description
1 polymer ?
#
loop_
_entity_poly.entity_id
_entity_poly.type
_entity_poly.pdbx_seq_one_letter_code
_entity_poly.pdbx_strand_id
1 'polypeptide(L)'
;MKIQILRFCLVVSCLLAYVSPVKALEWWEKVEYLTYSPRYFGPNAFPIPELVGGSLSSRWEVELRGEYHKTRGDQTKDIFTRLYIPVVKGRVGVNVSWVFQEWYEMSPEVRDERYAVELKSPIVCRGDVIFNFYFQALRSEKWMDIVVSANLKTASGGRLCDARYTDAASYWFDANLGRTLWKRKDVNASIRV
;
A
#
# COMPACT_ATOMS: atom_id res chain seq x y z
N MET A 1 -30.29 0.09 -0.27
CA MET A 1 -29.27 0.34 0.76
C MET A 1 -28.88 -0.92 1.55
N LYS A 2 -29.81 -1.67 2.14
CA LYS A 2 -29.50 -2.90 2.92
C LYS A 2 -28.75 -3.99 2.13
N ILE A 3 -29.10 -4.23 0.86
CA ILE A 3 -28.45 -5.26 0.02
C ILE A 3 -26.99 -4.92 -0.33
N GLN A 4 -26.65 -3.66 -0.49
CA GLN A 4 -25.28 -3.24 -0.78
C GLN A 4 -24.38 -3.35 0.46
N ILE A 5 -24.92 -3.07 1.65
CA ILE A 5 -24.21 -3.26 2.91
C ILE A 5 -23.94 -4.75 3.13
N LEU A 6 -24.94 -5.61 2.88
CA LEU A 6 -24.77 -7.06 3.01
C LEU A 6 -23.71 -7.62 2.07
N ARG A 7 -23.68 -7.17 0.80
CA ARG A 7 -22.64 -7.55 -0.16
C ARG A 7 -21.26 -7.07 0.24
N PHE A 8 -21.16 -5.85 0.76
CA PHE A 8 -19.92 -5.31 1.30
C PHE A 8 -19.41 -6.12 2.49
N CYS A 9 -20.27 -6.43 3.46
CA CYS A 9 -19.92 -7.29 4.60
C CYS A 9 -19.46 -8.68 4.14
N LEU A 10 -20.08 -9.25 3.13
CA LEU A 10 -19.74 -10.56 2.61
C LEU A 10 -18.37 -10.55 1.91
N VAL A 11 -18.08 -9.52 1.13
CA VAL A 11 -16.76 -9.35 0.48
C VAL A 11 -15.67 -9.12 1.53
N VAL A 12 -15.91 -8.29 2.53
CA VAL A 12 -14.96 -8.05 3.63
C VAL A 12 -14.75 -9.33 4.45
N SER A 13 -15.81 -10.09 4.73
CA SER A 13 -15.70 -11.37 5.44
C SER A 13 -14.92 -12.41 4.63
N CYS A 14 -15.10 -12.47 3.32
CA CYS A 14 -14.32 -13.34 2.44
C CYS A 14 -12.85 -12.92 2.37
N LEU A 15 -12.57 -11.62 2.32
CA LEU A 15 -11.19 -11.10 2.35
C LEU A 15 -10.51 -11.41 3.70
N LEU A 16 -11.23 -11.26 4.81
CA LEU A 16 -10.73 -11.60 6.15
C LEU A 16 -10.53 -13.11 6.34
N ALA A 17 -11.36 -13.96 5.72
CA ALA A 17 -11.20 -15.41 5.75
C ALA A 17 -9.98 -15.90 4.93
N TYR A 18 -9.55 -15.11 3.94
CA TYR A 18 -8.34 -15.40 3.15
C TYR A 18 -7.04 -14.94 3.82
N VAL A 19 -7.13 -14.14 4.88
CA VAL A 19 -5.97 -13.83 5.71
C VAL A 19 -5.63 -15.12 6.46
N SER A 20 -4.74 -15.91 5.89
CA SER A 20 -4.13 -17.04 6.60
C SER A 20 -3.66 -16.54 7.97
N PRO A 21 -3.92 -17.25 9.06
CA PRO A 21 -3.41 -16.84 10.35
C PRO A 21 -1.89 -16.73 10.20
N VAL A 22 -1.42 -15.48 10.15
CA VAL A 22 0.01 -15.21 10.23
C VAL A 22 0.38 -15.68 11.62
N LYS A 23 1.03 -16.83 11.74
CA LYS A 23 1.68 -17.21 12.96
C LYS A 23 2.71 -16.13 13.23
N ALA A 24 2.40 -15.22 14.14
CA ALA A 24 3.41 -14.33 14.66
C ALA A 24 4.52 -15.22 15.21
N LEU A 25 5.71 -15.09 14.64
CA LEU A 25 6.89 -15.75 15.17
C LEU A 25 7.00 -15.37 16.64
N GLU A 26 7.18 -16.37 17.50
CA GLU A 26 7.44 -16.13 18.90
C GLU A 26 8.68 -15.23 19.04
N TRP A 27 8.73 -14.37 20.05
CA TRP A 27 9.77 -13.34 20.16
C TRP A 27 11.20 -13.90 20.14
N TRP A 28 11.42 -15.12 20.68
CA TRP A 28 12.71 -15.80 20.67
C TRP A 28 13.09 -16.35 19.29
N GLU A 29 12.13 -16.69 18.43
CA GLU A 29 12.38 -17.03 17.03
C GLU A 29 12.79 -15.79 16.22
N LYS A 30 12.36 -14.61 16.67
CA LYS A 30 12.71 -13.33 16.06
C LYS A 30 14.12 -12.86 16.42
N VAL A 31 14.64 -13.25 17.57
CA VAL A 31 15.97 -12.82 18.05
C VAL A 31 17.08 -13.29 17.10
N GLU A 32 16.93 -14.46 16.52
CA GLU A 32 17.89 -15.02 15.55
C GLU A 32 17.84 -14.30 14.19
N TYR A 33 16.75 -13.63 13.89
CA TYR A 33 16.51 -12.89 12.63
C TYR A 33 16.51 -11.36 12.79
N LEU A 34 16.74 -10.87 13.99
CA LEU A 34 16.96 -9.45 14.25
C LEU A 34 18.37 -9.05 13.78
N THR A 35 18.59 -9.20 12.51
CA THR A 35 19.71 -8.52 11.88
C THR A 35 19.40 -7.03 11.88
N TYR A 36 20.18 -6.30 12.65
CA TYR A 36 20.24 -4.85 12.59
C TYR A 36 20.67 -4.43 11.18
N SER A 37 19.74 -4.32 10.28
CA SER A 37 19.99 -3.64 9.00
C SER A 37 19.02 -2.48 8.82
N PRO A 38 19.17 -1.40 9.61
CA PRO A 38 18.35 -0.21 9.43
C PRO A 38 18.78 0.63 8.22
N ARG A 39 19.76 0.17 7.45
CA ARG A 39 20.38 0.96 6.38
C ARG A 39 19.64 0.91 5.04
N TYR A 40 18.76 -0.06 4.85
CA TYR A 40 18.07 -0.23 3.57
C TYR A 40 16.73 -0.91 3.73
N PHE A 41 15.73 -0.30 3.14
CA PHE A 41 14.41 -0.89 2.97
C PHE A 41 14.13 -1.11 1.49
N GLY A 42 13.44 -2.19 1.17
CA GLY A 42 13.00 -2.45 -0.20
C GLY A 42 12.06 -1.34 -0.70
N PRO A 43 11.85 -1.24 -2.01
CA PRO A 43 11.08 -0.16 -2.62
C PRO A 43 9.64 -0.07 -2.09
N ASN A 44 9.07 -1.19 -1.67
CA ASN A 44 7.70 -1.30 -1.18
C ASN A 44 7.58 -1.51 0.35
N ALA A 45 8.68 -1.30 1.10
CA ALA A 45 8.68 -1.53 2.54
C ALA A 45 7.80 -0.53 3.31
N PHE A 46 7.73 0.70 2.83
CA PHE A 46 6.91 1.76 3.40
C PHE A 46 5.87 2.25 2.40
N PRO A 47 4.62 2.38 2.83
CA PRO A 47 3.60 2.97 1.98
C PRO A 47 3.88 4.44 1.72
N ILE A 48 3.76 4.85 0.48
CA ILE A 48 3.78 6.25 0.08
C ILE A 48 2.34 6.76 0.10
N PRO A 49 2.03 7.88 0.79
CA PRO A 49 0.70 8.46 0.75
C PRO A 49 0.27 8.78 -0.68
N GLU A 50 -0.92 8.33 -1.06
CA GLU A 50 -1.47 8.61 -2.38
C GLU A 50 -2.14 9.99 -2.42
N LEU A 51 -1.83 10.77 -3.45
CA LEU A 51 -2.50 12.03 -3.71
C LEU A 51 -3.87 11.78 -4.38
N VAL A 52 -4.92 11.76 -3.60
CA VAL A 52 -6.31 11.57 -4.07
C VAL A 52 -6.90 12.84 -4.68
N GLY A 53 -6.18 13.95 -4.56
CA GLY A 53 -6.49 15.20 -5.25
C GLY A 53 -7.73 15.94 -4.74
N GLY A 54 -8.12 15.70 -3.49
CA GLY A 54 -9.21 16.42 -2.80
C GLY A 54 -10.62 15.92 -3.16
N SER A 55 -10.78 15.04 -4.15
CA SER A 55 -12.10 14.52 -4.52
C SER A 55 -12.10 13.02 -4.79
N LEU A 56 -13.07 12.32 -4.24
CA LEU A 56 -13.19 10.88 -4.38
C LEU A 56 -13.88 10.48 -5.68
N SER A 57 -13.37 9.44 -6.28
CA SER A 57 -13.99 8.80 -7.45
C SER A 57 -15.34 8.18 -7.08
N SER A 58 -16.26 8.21 -8.05
CA SER A 58 -17.56 7.54 -7.92
C SER A 58 -17.59 6.18 -8.62
N ARG A 59 -16.46 5.72 -9.16
CA ARG A 59 -16.32 4.48 -9.93
C ARG A 59 -15.37 3.52 -9.21
N TRP A 60 -15.57 2.25 -9.45
CA TRP A 60 -14.58 1.23 -9.11
C TRP A 60 -13.35 1.43 -9.97
N GLU A 61 -12.18 1.29 -9.35
CA GLU A 61 -10.91 1.36 -10.05
C GLU A 61 -10.08 0.12 -9.69
N VAL A 62 -9.52 -0.50 -10.71
CA VAL A 62 -8.58 -1.61 -10.58
C VAL A 62 -7.29 -1.18 -11.25
N GLU A 63 -6.20 -1.35 -10.56
CA GLU A 63 -4.87 -1.11 -11.10
C GLU A 63 -4.03 -2.37 -10.96
N LEU A 64 -3.35 -2.71 -12.03
CA LEU A 64 -2.31 -3.73 -12.07
C LEU A 64 -1.07 -3.10 -12.66
N ARG A 65 0.03 -3.11 -11.92
CA ARG A 65 1.27 -2.46 -12.31
C ARG A 65 2.44 -3.42 -12.13
N GLY A 66 3.23 -3.58 -13.19
CA GLY A 66 4.54 -4.22 -13.11
C GLY A 66 5.60 -3.16 -12.84
N GLU A 67 6.43 -3.36 -11.85
CA GLU A 67 7.50 -2.43 -11.47
C GLU A 67 8.87 -3.10 -11.57
N TYR A 68 9.86 -2.30 -11.93
CA TYR A 68 11.25 -2.71 -11.95
C TYR A 68 12.12 -1.64 -11.29
N HIS A 69 12.73 -2.02 -10.20
CA HIS A 69 13.61 -1.17 -9.44
C HIS A 69 15.05 -1.72 -9.55
N LYS A 70 16.00 -0.85 -9.88
CA LYS A 70 17.41 -1.20 -9.98
C LYS A 70 18.25 -0.20 -9.23
N THR A 71 19.02 -0.71 -8.31
CA THR A 71 20.07 0.03 -7.61
C THR A 71 21.40 -0.71 -7.74
N ARG A 72 22.47 -0.16 -7.20
CA ARG A 72 23.77 -0.83 -7.22
C ARG A 72 23.70 -2.16 -6.45
N GLY A 73 23.84 -3.26 -7.19
CA GLY A 73 23.85 -4.61 -6.62
C GLY A 73 22.52 -5.12 -6.11
N ASP A 74 21.41 -4.44 -6.43
CA ASP A 74 20.06 -4.86 -6.07
C ASP A 74 19.12 -4.64 -7.25
N GLN A 75 18.31 -5.64 -7.55
CA GLN A 75 17.26 -5.60 -8.57
C GLN A 75 15.97 -6.17 -7.99
N THR A 76 14.90 -5.42 -8.12
CA THR A 76 13.57 -5.82 -7.68
C THR A 76 12.60 -5.74 -8.84
N LYS A 77 11.81 -6.78 -9.01
CA LYS A 77 10.66 -6.83 -9.93
C LYS A 77 9.45 -7.14 -9.11
N ASP A 78 8.36 -6.45 -9.33
CA ASP A 78 7.13 -6.75 -8.59
C ASP A 78 5.87 -6.54 -9.41
N ILE A 79 4.78 -7.11 -8.90
CA ILE A 79 3.44 -6.93 -9.40
C ILE A 79 2.64 -6.27 -8.29
N PHE A 80 2.38 -4.99 -8.47
CA PHE A 80 1.53 -4.21 -7.58
C PHE A 80 0.08 -4.29 -8.05
N THR A 81 -0.83 -4.41 -7.09
CA THR A 81 -2.28 -4.44 -7.35
C THR A 81 -3.00 -3.48 -6.43
N ARG A 82 -4.02 -2.82 -6.96
CA ARG A 82 -4.88 -1.89 -6.22
C ARG A 82 -6.34 -2.03 -6.64
N LEU A 83 -7.22 -2.00 -5.66
CA LEU A 83 -8.65 -2.00 -5.85
C LEU A 83 -9.28 -0.85 -5.06
N TYR A 84 -9.87 0.12 -5.75
CA TYR A 84 -10.65 1.17 -5.13
C TYR A 84 -12.15 0.89 -5.24
N ILE A 85 -12.85 1.03 -4.12
CA ILE A 85 -14.28 0.76 -3.97
C ILE A 85 -14.98 2.03 -3.48
N PRO A 86 -15.86 2.67 -4.27
CA PRO A 86 -16.71 3.76 -3.80
C PRO A 86 -17.86 3.21 -2.96
N VAL A 87 -17.70 3.16 -1.63
CA VAL A 87 -18.73 2.66 -0.69
C VAL A 87 -19.95 3.57 -0.71
N VAL A 88 -19.70 4.88 -0.64
CA VAL A 88 -20.71 5.92 -0.86
C VAL A 88 -20.15 6.86 -1.92
N LYS A 89 -20.78 6.86 -3.10
CA LYS A 89 -20.31 7.60 -4.26
C LYS A 89 -19.96 9.05 -3.93
N GLY A 90 -18.71 9.42 -4.17
CA GLY A 90 -18.16 10.75 -3.94
C GLY A 90 -18.11 11.19 -2.47
N ARG A 91 -18.34 10.28 -1.51
CA ARG A 91 -18.27 10.61 -0.07
C ARG A 91 -17.37 9.67 0.73
N VAL A 92 -17.45 8.37 0.49
CA VAL A 92 -16.68 7.36 1.21
C VAL A 92 -16.11 6.38 0.19
N GLY A 93 -14.81 6.14 0.27
CA GLY A 93 -14.12 5.17 -0.54
C GLY A 93 -13.20 4.29 0.30
N VAL A 94 -12.94 3.11 -0.19
CA VAL A 94 -11.96 2.18 0.38
C VAL A 94 -11.01 1.76 -0.73
N ASN A 95 -9.73 1.84 -0.45
CA ASN A 95 -8.69 1.33 -1.32
C ASN A 95 -8.01 0.14 -0.63
N VAL A 96 -7.77 -0.92 -1.36
CA VAL A 96 -7.00 -2.07 -0.92
C VAL A 96 -5.87 -2.25 -1.92
N SER A 97 -4.64 -2.22 -1.44
CA SER A 97 -3.47 -2.40 -2.29
C SER A 97 -2.46 -3.35 -1.65
N TRP A 98 -1.73 -4.05 -2.49
CA TRP A 98 -0.63 -4.92 -2.07
C TRP A 98 0.29 -5.24 -3.23
N VAL A 99 1.53 -5.58 -2.89
CA VAL A 99 2.44 -6.22 -3.83
C VAL A 99 2.11 -7.71 -3.86
N PHE A 100 1.45 -8.14 -4.93
CA PHE A 100 1.01 -9.53 -5.08
C PHE A 100 2.19 -10.50 -5.09
N GLN A 101 3.26 -10.11 -5.77
CA GLN A 101 4.48 -10.88 -5.88
C GLN A 101 5.66 -9.96 -6.10
N GLU A 102 6.75 -10.20 -5.37
CA GLU A 102 8.04 -9.54 -5.54
C GLU A 102 9.13 -10.58 -5.75
N TRP A 103 10.01 -10.32 -6.70
CA TRP A 103 11.25 -11.05 -6.92
C TRP A 103 12.40 -10.07 -6.80
N TYR A 104 13.35 -10.37 -5.91
CA TYR A 104 14.52 -9.52 -5.80
C TYR A 104 15.81 -10.33 -5.77
N GLU A 105 16.85 -9.71 -6.27
CA GLU A 105 18.19 -10.26 -6.39
C GLU A 105 19.18 -9.27 -5.79
N MET A 106 20.09 -9.77 -4.95
CA MET A 106 21.20 -8.99 -4.43
C MET A 106 22.52 -9.60 -4.84
N SER A 107 23.51 -8.75 -5.12
CA SER A 107 24.88 -9.21 -5.25
C SER A 107 25.44 -9.65 -3.89
N PRO A 108 26.44 -10.57 -3.87
CA PRO A 108 27.04 -11.00 -2.60
C PRO A 108 27.57 -9.84 -1.75
N GLU A 109 28.17 -8.83 -2.40
CA GLU A 109 28.72 -7.66 -1.71
C GLU A 109 27.63 -6.83 -1.01
N VAL A 110 26.52 -6.57 -1.72
CA VAL A 110 25.39 -5.82 -1.16
C VAL A 110 24.66 -6.61 -0.08
N ARG A 111 24.54 -7.92 -0.26
CA ARG A 111 23.99 -8.82 0.74
C ARG A 111 24.81 -8.75 2.05
N ASP A 112 26.13 -8.87 1.95
CA ASP A 112 27.02 -8.85 3.09
C ASP A 112 27.07 -7.46 3.76
N GLU A 113 27.04 -6.38 2.96
CA GLU A 113 26.94 -5.00 3.46
C GLU A 113 25.66 -4.75 4.25
N ARG A 114 24.56 -5.38 3.83
CA ARG A 114 23.26 -5.25 4.48
C ARG A 114 23.00 -6.27 5.58
N TYR A 115 23.92 -7.19 5.81
CA TYR A 115 23.74 -8.32 6.72
C TYR A 115 22.49 -9.15 6.38
N ALA A 116 22.20 -9.32 5.10
CA ALA A 116 21.04 -10.08 4.66
C ALA A 116 21.23 -11.58 4.92
N VAL A 117 20.22 -12.22 5.50
CA VAL A 117 20.27 -13.62 5.91
C VAL A 117 20.12 -14.58 4.73
N GLU A 118 19.40 -14.18 3.70
CA GLU A 118 19.09 -15.04 2.57
C GLU A 118 20.29 -15.17 1.62
N LEU A 119 20.76 -16.39 1.45
CA LEU A 119 21.90 -16.70 0.59
C LEU A 119 21.49 -17.00 -0.87
N LYS A 120 20.22 -17.33 -1.09
CA LYS A 120 19.72 -17.70 -2.42
C LYS A 120 19.08 -16.49 -3.10
N SER A 121 19.36 -16.35 -4.40
CA SER A 121 18.79 -15.32 -5.25
C SER A 121 18.29 -15.97 -6.55
N PRO A 122 17.12 -15.57 -7.12
CA PRO A 122 16.20 -14.54 -6.60
C PRO A 122 15.40 -15.01 -5.39
N ILE A 123 15.06 -14.06 -4.52
CA ILE A 123 14.16 -14.29 -3.40
C ILE A 123 12.75 -13.86 -3.82
N VAL A 124 11.78 -14.65 -3.43
CA VAL A 124 10.38 -14.42 -3.79
C VAL A 124 9.58 -14.18 -2.51
N CYS A 125 8.89 -13.05 -2.46
CA CYS A 125 8.04 -12.68 -1.32
C CYS A 125 6.73 -12.02 -1.77
N ARG A 126 5.84 -11.79 -0.82
CA ARG A 126 4.59 -11.05 -1.00
C ARG A 126 4.62 -9.84 -0.08
N GLY A 127 4.08 -8.73 -0.56
CA GLY A 127 3.97 -7.51 0.23
C GLY A 127 2.86 -7.55 1.26
N ASP A 128 2.89 -6.55 2.12
CA ASP A 128 1.82 -6.30 3.07
C ASP A 128 0.57 -5.79 2.37
N VAL A 129 -0.59 -6.14 2.90
CA VAL A 129 -1.86 -5.57 2.45
C VAL A 129 -2.05 -4.22 3.13
N ILE A 130 -2.41 -3.22 2.35
CA ILE A 130 -2.65 -1.86 2.79
C ILE A 130 -4.13 -1.52 2.55
N PHE A 131 -4.77 -0.97 3.55
CA PHE A 131 -6.13 -0.44 3.49
C PHE A 131 -6.10 1.06 3.67
N ASN A 132 -6.78 1.78 2.78
CA ASN A 132 -6.97 3.22 2.90
C ASN A 132 -8.47 3.50 2.94
N PHE A 133 -8.94 4.17 3.98
CA PHE A 133 -10.31 4.56 4.18
C PHE A 133 -10.41 6.07 3.95
N TYR A 134 -11.11 6.46 2.90
CA TYR A 134 -11.23 7.85 2.49
C TYR A 134 -12.60 8.41 2.83
N PHE A 135 -12.62 9.64 3.32
CA PHE A 135 -13.82 10.41 3.58
C PHE A 135 -13.71 11.80 2.96
N GLN A 136 -14.70 12.17 2.14
CA GLN A 136 -14.83 13.53 1.58
C GLN A 136 -15.34 14.46 2.66
N ALA A 137 -14.44 15.15 3.35
CA ALA A 137 -14.76 16.05 4.46
C ALA A 137 -15.40 17.35 3.96
N LEU A 138 -14.88 17.90 2.86
CA LEU A 138 -15.42 19.12 2.24
C LEU A 138 -15.40 18.97 0.72
N ARG A 139 -16.46 19.44 0.08
CA ARG A 139 -16.53 19.69 -1.36
C ARG A 139 -17.05 21.11 -1.59
N SER A 140 -16.27 21.95 -2.22
CA SER A 140 -16.59 23.36 -2.34
C SER A 140 -16.14 23.92 -3.68
N GLU A 141 -17.05 24.59 -4.38
CA GLU A 141 -16.73 25.32 -5.61
C GLU A 141 -15.91 26.59 -5.35
N LYS A 142 -16.04 27.18 -4.16
CA LYS A 142 -15.40 28.44 -3.81
C LYS A 142 -14.04 28.26 -3.13
N TRP A 143 -13.88 27.17 -2.38
CA TRP A 143 -12.69 26.85 -1.59
C TRP A 143 -11.96 25.63 -2.16
N MET A 144 -11.31 24.87 -1.33
CA MET A 144 -10.66 23.60 -1.66
C MET A 144 -11.58 22.43 -1.33
N ASP A 145 -11.52 21.40 -2.13
CA ASP A 145 -12.03 20.09 -1.77
C ASP A 145 -11.07 19.43 -0.78
N ILE A 146 -11.60 18.75 0.22
CA ILE A 146 -10.82 18.10 1.28
C ILE A 146 -11.25 16.66 1.39
N VAL A 147 -10.29 15.75 1.26
CA VAL A 147 -10.43 14.33 1.58
C VAL A 147 -9.52 14.01 2.76
N VAL A 148 -10.06 13.40 3.78
CA VAL A 148 -9.27 12.85 4.90
C VAL A 148 -9.20 11.34 4.76
N SER A 149 -8.10 10.73 5.19
CA SER A 149 -7.96 9.29 5.18
C SER A 149 -7.44 8.73 6.50
N ALA A 150 -7.88 7.52 6.79
CA ALA A 150 -7.31 6.66 7.81
C ALA A 150 -6.74 5.43 7.11
N ASN A 151 -5.49 5.12 7.36
CA ASN A 151 -4.74 4.13 6.61
C ASN A 151 -4.16 3.08 7.54
N LEU A 152 -4.15 1.84 7.10
CA LEU A 152 -3.63 0.70 7.82
C LEU A 152 -2.75 -0.14 6.88
N LYS A 153 -1.50 -0.30 7.23
CA LYS A 153 -0.62 -1.33 6.68
C LYS A 153 -0.65 -2.53 7.62
N THR A 154 -1.00 -3.68 7.11
CA THR A 154 -0.97 -4.93 7.88
C THR A 154 0.44 -5.50 7.92
N ALA A 155 0.68 -6.46 8.82
CA ALA A 155 1.90 -7.28 8.85
C ALA A 155 1.61 -8.63 8.18
N SER A 156 1.09 -8.62 6.94
CA SER A 156 0.65 -9.82 6.22
C SER A 156 1.62 -10.32 5.15
N GLY A 157 2.73 -9.62 4.96
CA GLY A 157 3.77 -9.98 4.01
C GLY A 157 4.33 -11.39 4.26
N GLY A 158 4.67 -12.08 3.17
CA GLY A 158 4.97 -13.51 3.23
C GLY A 158 6.28 -13.89 3.90
N ARG A 159 7.20 -12.97 4.12
CA ARG A 159 8.50 -13.19 4.77
C ARG A 159 9.03 -11.92 5.39
N LEU A 160 9.58 -12.05 6.58
CA LEU A 160 10.49 -11.07 7.18
C LEU A 160 11.88 -11.32 6.59
N CYS A 161 12.14 -10.83 5.41
CA CYS A 161 13.44 -11.03 4.80
C CYS A 161 14.02 -9.67 4.40
N ASP A 162 15.25 -9.45 4.79
CA ASP A 162 16.14 -8.43 4.28
C ASP A 162 15.55 -7.01 4.27
N ALA A 163 14.79 -6.66 5.31
CA ALA A 163 14.10 -5.37 5.45
C ALA A 163 13.14 -5.04 4.28
N ARG A 164 12.66 -6.04 3.57
CA ARG A 164 11.68 -5.85 2.48
C ARG A 164 10.32 -5.44 2.99
N TYR A 165 9.85 -6.13 4.04
CA TYR A 165 8.58 -5.84 4.69
C TYR A 165 8.76 -5.90 6.20
N THR A 166 7.95 -5.12 6.92
CA THR A 166 8.02 -5.09 8.38
C THR A 166 7.06 -6.09 8.99
N ASP A 167 7.41 -6.64 10.16
CA ASP A 167 6.55 -7.51 10.95
C ASP A 167 5.55 -6.74 11.82
N ALA A 168 5.56 -5.42 11.71
CA ALA A 168 4.68 -4.53 12.46
C ALA A 168 3.60 -3.92 11.57
N ALA A 169 2.36 -3.97 12.02
CA ALA A 169 1.30 -3.16 11.45
C ALA A 169 1.56 -1.68 11.74
N SER A 170 1.21 -0.83 10.79
CA SER A 170 1.29 0.62 10.96
C SER A 170 0.01 1.30 10.51
N TYR A 171 -0.30 2.42 11.12
CA TYR A 171 -1.44 3.25 10.77
C TYR A 171 -1.02 4.72 10.70
N TRP A 172 -1.64 5.44 9.81
CA TRP A 172 -1.42 6.88 9.66
C TRP A 172 -2.70 7.56 9.17
N PHE A 173 -2.73 8.86 9.33
CA PHE A 173 -3.82 9.70 8.86
C PHE A 173 -3.24 10.75 7.94
N ASP A 174 -3.97 11.09 6.90
CA ASP A 174 -3.61 12.18 6.01
C ASP A 174 -4.83 13.01 5.58
N ALA A 175 -4.55 14.18 5.04
CA ALA A 175 -5.55 15.05 4.44
C ALA A 175 -5.07 15.51 3.06
N ASN A 176 -5.86 15.23 2.06
CA ASN A 176 -5.61 15.66 0.69
C ASN A 176 -6.46 16.87 0.35
N LEU A 177 -5.82 17.92 -0.12
CA LEU A 177 -6.44 19.16 -0.54
C LEU A 177 -6.38 19.29 -2.05
N GLY A 178 -7.48 19.68 -2.66
CA GLY A 178 -7.51 19.87 -4.11
C GLY A 178 -8.40 21.03 -4.51
N ARG A 179 -7.97 21.79 -5.50
CA ARG A 179 -8.77 22.84 -6.10
C ARG A 179 -8.59 22.88 -7.61
N THR A 180 -9.69 22.91 -8.34
CA THR A 180 -9.65 23.22 -9.77
C THR A 180 -9.61 24.73 -9.94
N LEU A 181 -8.50 25.24 -10.46
CA LEU A 181 -8.28 26.67 -10.67
C LEU A 181 -8.98 27.14 -11.94
N TRP A 182 -9.00 26.31 -12.96
CA TRP A 182 -9.54 26.66 -14.25
C TRP A 182 -9.96 25.41 -15.02
N LYS A 183 -11.13 25.48 -15.66
CA LYS A 183 -11.68 24.40 -16.46
C LYS A 183 -12.16 24.96 -17.80
N ARG A 184 -11.58 24.49 -18.89
CA ARG A 184 -12.04 24.75 -20.28
C ARG A 184 -12.27 23.42 -20.96
N LYS A 185 -12.99 23.43 -22.10
CA LYS A 185 -13.43 22.19 -22.79
C LYS A 185 -12.40 21.08 -22.85
N ASP A 186 -11.13 21.41 -23.09
CA ASP A 186 -10.06 20.43 -23.31
C ASP A 186 -8.87 20.55 -22.34
N VAL A 187 -8.91 21.52 -21.41
CA VAL A 187 -7.80 21.78 -20.49
C VAL A 187 -8.33 22.08 -19.07
N ASN A 188 -7.76 21.40 -18.08
CA ASN A 188 -8.04 21.65 -16.69
C ASN A 188 -6.74 21.98 -15.95
N ALA A 189 -6.73 23.07 -15.21
CA ALA A 189 -5.65 23.39 -14.27
C ALA A 189 -6.13 23.14 -12.83
N SER A 190 -5.39 22.38 -12.06
CA SER A 190 -5.70 22.07 -10.65
C SER A 190 -4.46 22.10 -9.80
N ILE A 191 -4.60 22.52 -8.55
CA ILE A 191 -3.61 22.35 -7.50
C ILE A 191 -4.07 21.24 -6.57
N ARG A 192 -3.15 20.35 -6.19
CA ARG A 192 -3.39 19.24 -5.27
C ARG A 192 -2.22 19.12 -4.31
N VAL A 193 -2.51 18.97 -3.04
CA VAL A 193 -1.55 18.82 -1.94
C VAL A 193 -2.03 17.70 -1.01
#